data_e0ef982421dea8298af07093f8febe0f
#
_entry.id   e0ef982421dea8298af07093f8febe0f
#
_cell.length_a   1.000
_cell.length_b   1.000
_cell.length_c   1.000
_cell.angle_alpha   90.00
_cell.angle_beta   90.00
_cell.angle_gamma   90.00
#
_symmetry.space_group_name_H-M   'P 1'
#
loop_
_entity.id
_entity.type
_entity.pdbx_description
1 polymer ?
#
loop_
_entity_poly.entity_id
_entity_poly.type
_entity_poly.pdbx_seq_one_letter_code
_entity_poly.pdbx_strand_id
1 'polypeptide(L)'
;GNWESYESISPMTLWEEYGITSFIRGNANQLMPQSYYLLMDALKRETPKVVLINVQAMMVAEQDTEEYNRMVFDGMAWGRDKWEGIRASAMKDEKMMEYFFPILRYHSRWSSLEKEDFVYSFREKPLTSFQGYYLRADVRPAGEFPAERRREDYTFPEENYAYLDRIRQACEERGIALVLMKAPSLYPLWVPPYEEQIQNYAEEHGLLYLNFLNLMEETGIDMSRDTYDEGLHMNVYGAEKVALYLGKVLEEMYGLEDHRDEADTAQYYEERLLAYEAEKERQTEEFSRLGYIPKFTEDFQEQ
;
A
#
# COMPACT_ATOMS: atom_id res chain seq x y z
N GLY A 1 -2.55 0.37 4.14
CA GLY A 1 -2.32 -1.05 3.85
C GLY A 1 -0.86 -1.39 3.67
N ASN A 2 -0.56 -2.67 3.56
CA ASN A 2 0.80 -3.16 3.31
C ASN A 2 1.23 -3.00 1.83
N TRP A 3 2.32 -3.68 1.41
CA TRP A 3 2.83 -3.66 0.05
C TRP A 3 1.78 -4.04 -1.01
N GLU A 4 0.87 -4.95 -0.73
CA GLU A 4 -0.23 -5.27 -1.66
C GLU A 4 -1.09 -4.04 -2.01
N SER A 5 -1.21 -3.05 -1.13
CA SER A 5 -1.99 -1.85 -1.41
C SER A 5 -1.26 -0.89 -2.35
N TYR A 6 0.02 -0.60 -2.08
CA TYR A 6 0.72 0.44 -2.85
C TYR A 6 1.35 -0.07 -4.16
N GLU A 7 1.28 -1.38 -4.40
CA GLU A 7 1.75 -1.98 -5.64
C GLU A 7 0.63 -2.53 -6.53
N SER A 8 -0.59 -2.67 -5.98
CA SER A 8 -1.70 -3.28 -6.74
C SER A 8 -2.77 -2.31 -7.20
N ILE A 9 -2.71 -1.02 -6.84
CA ILE A 9 -3.72 -0.04 -7.23
C ILE A 9 -3.02 1.20 -7.79
N SER A 10 -3.36 1.60 -9.02
CA SER A 10 -2.88 2.85 -9.62
C SER A 10 -3.84 4.01 -9.35
N PRO A 11 -3.51 4.97 -8.46
CA PRO A 11 -4.30 6.18 -8.27
C PRO A 11 -4.34 7.06 -9.52
N MET A 12 -3.31 6.99 -10.37
CA MET A 12 -3.26 7.77 -11.60
C MET A 12 -4.29 7.24 -12.61
N THR A 13 -4.50 5.93 -12.69
CA THR A 13 -5.54 5.32 -13.53
C THR A 13 -6.95 5.63 -13.00
N LEU A 14 -7.15 5.65 -11.66
CA LEU A 14 -8.41 6.09 -11.07
C LEU A 14 -8.75 7.54 -11.43
N TRP A 15 -7.73 8.40 -11.45
CA TRP A 15 -7.89 9.79 -11.88
C TRP A 15 -8.17 9.89 -13.39
N GLU A 16 -7.37 9.27 -14.23
CA GLU A 16 -7.46 9.38 -15.69
C GLU A 16 -8.82 8.90 -16.19
N GLU A 17 -9.28 7.74 -15.73
CA GLU A 17 -10.47 7.09 -16.24
C GLU A 17 -11.77 7.59 -15.57
N TYR A 18 -11.74 7.88 -14.28
CA TYR A 18 -12.94 8.20 -13.50
C TYR A 18 -12.92 9.58 -12.83
N GLY A 19 -11.82 10.33 -12.92
CA GLY A 19 -11.66 11.60 -12.17
C GLY A 19 -11.65 11.41 -10.65
N ILE A 20 -11.43 10.19 -10.17
CA ILE A 20 -11.41 9.86 -8.74
C ILE A 20 -10.08 10.28 -8.13
N THR A 21 -10.14 11.18 -7.14
CA THR A 21 -8.99 11.52 -6.32
C THR A 21 -8.73 10.45 -5.28
N SER A 22 -7.50 9.98 -5.18
CA SER A 22 -7.14 8.91 -4.22
C SER A 22 -5.71 9.03 -3.75
N PHE A 23 -5.42 8.43 -2.59
CA PHE A 23 -4.07 8.38 -2.02
C PHE A 23 -3.87 7.09 -1.24
N ILE A 24 -2.72 6.45 -1.42
CA ILE A 24 -2.36 5.21 -0.73
C ILE A 24 -1.42 5.53 0.44
N ARG A 25 -1.84 5.19 1.65
CA ARG A 25 -0.98 5.19 2.83
C ARG A 25 -0.59 3.76 3.17
N GLY A 26 0.40 3.26 2.45
CA GLY A 26 0.91 1.90 2.58
C GLY A 26 2.40 1.87 2.87
N ASN A 27 2.83 0.85 3.59
CA ASN A 27 4.24 0.54 3.84
C ASN A 27 4.45 -0.97 3.83
N ALA A 28 5.68 -1.40 3.54
CA ALA A 28 6.04 -2.80 3.60
C ALA A 28 5.68 -3.39 4.98
N ASN A 29 5.10 -4.58 5.00
CA ASN A 29 4.65 -5.29 6.21
C ASN A 29 3.79 -4.47 7.19
N GLN A 30 3.01 -3.51 6.69
CA GLN A 30 2.17 -2.68 7.55
C GLN A 30 1.14 -3.50 8.32
N LEU A 31 1.16 -3.37 9.65
CA LEU A 31 0.24 -4.04 10.57
C LEU A 31 -1.14 -3.34 10.64
N MET A 32 -2.15 -4.06 11.16
CA MET A 32 -3.49 -3.49 11.41
C MET A 32 -3.48 -2.29 12.37
N PRO A 33 -2.77 -2.31 13.53
CA PRO A 33 -2.64 -1.11 14.36
C PRO A 33 -2.03 0.07 13.63
N GLN A 34 -1.02 -0.15 12.81
CA GLN A 34 -0.41 0.91 11.99
C GLN A 34 -1.41 1.50 10.98
N SER A 35 -2.19 0.63 10.31
CA SER A 35 -3.24 1.06 9.38
C SER A 35 -4.28 1.96 10.07
N TYR A 36 -4.68 1.60 11.29
CA TYR A 36 -5.60 2.41 12.09
C TYR A 36 -5.02 3.79 12.42
N TYR A 37 -3.80 3.87 12.96
CA TYR A 37 -3.23 5.16 13.36
C TYR A 37 -2.86 6.05 12.18
N LEU A 38 -2.47 5.46 11.04
CA LEU A 38 -2.29 6.22 9.78
C LEU A 38 -3.62 6.77 9.27
N LEU A 39 -4.70 6.01 9.39
CA LEU A 39 -6.05 6.49 9.05
C LEU A 39 -6.45 7.64 9.97
N MET A 40 -6.30 7.49 11.29
CA MET A 40 -6.63 8.55 12.25
C MET A 40 -5.84 9.83 12.00
N ASP A 41 -4.59 9.73 11.58
CA ASP A 41 -3.78 10.89 11.19
C ASP A 41 -4.29 11.55 9.89
N ALA A 42 -4.69 10.75 8.90
CA ALA A 42 -5.28 11.27 7.67
C ALA A 42 -6.62 11.98 7.92
N LEU A 43 -7.48 11.38 8.74
CA LEU A 43 -8.81 11.91 9.08
C LEU A 43 -8.80 13.24 9.85
N LYS A 44 -7.65 13.72 10.32
CA LYS A 44 -7.50 15.08 10.88
C LYS A 44 -7.56 16.16 9.81
N ARG A 45 -7.29 15.82 8.57
CA ARG A 45 -7.12 16.76 7.46
C ARG A 45 -8.14 16.56 6.36
N GLU A 46 -8.51 15.29 6.11
CA GLU A 46 -9.34 14.88 5.00
C GLU A 46 -10.48 13.99 5.49
N THR A 47 -11.61 14.05 4.81
CA THR A 47 -12.73 13.14 5.04
C THR A 47 -13.05 12.45 3.71
N PRO A 48 -12.41 11.30 3.42
CA PRO A 48 -12.67 10.57 2.19
C PRO A 48 -14.09 10.00 2.18
N LYS A 49 -14.67 9.82 1.00
CA LYS A 49 -15.98 9.10 0.87
C LYS A 49 -15.83 7.61 1.11
N VAL A 50 -14.68 7.04 0.73
CA VAL A 50 -14.39 5.61 0.86
C VAL A 50 -13.00 5.41 1.45
N VAL A 51 -12.87 4.47 2.36
CA VAL A 51 -11.60 3.91 2.86
C VAL A 51 -11.49 2.47 2.40
N LEU A 52 -10.39 2.13 1.76
CA LEU A 52 -10.06 0.77 1.31
C LEU A 52 -8.99 0.16 2.21
N ILE A 53 -9.26 -1.03 2.77
CA ILE A 53 -8.30 -1.77 3.61
C ILE A 53 -7.97 -3.10 2.95
N ASN A 54 -6.67 -3.34 2.72
CA ASN A 54 -6.20 -4.65 2.31
C ASN A 54 -6.16 -5.59 3.52
N VAL A 55 -6.86 -6.71 3.39
CA VAL A 55 -7.06 -7.67 4.49
C VAL A 55 -5.88 -8.63 4.69
N GLN A 56 -4.90 -8.65 3.80
CA GLN A 56 -3.72 -9.48 3.99
C GLN A 56 -2.96 -9.12 5.29
N ALA A 57 -3.04 -7.86 5.73
CA ALA A 57 -2.47 -7.42 7.01
C ALA A 57 -3.07 -8.14 8.23
N MET A 58 -4.25 -8.77 8.09
CA MET A 58 -4.86 -9.58 9.15
C MET A 58 -4.05 -10.83 9.52
N MET A 59 -3.16 -11.30 8.63
CA MET A 59 -2.32 -12.47 8.85
C MET A 59 -1.12 -12.20 9.78
N VAL A 60 -0.75 -10.95 10.00
CA VAL A 60 0.50 -10.56 10.66
C VAL A 60 0.21 -9.90 12.01
N ALA A 61 0.75 -10.46 13.09
CA ALA A 61 0.54 -9.93 14.44
C ALA A 61 1.66 -8.96 14.89
N GLU A 62 2.90 -9.25 14.51
CA GLU A 62 4.08 -8.52 14.96
C GLU A 62 5.01 -8.25 13.76
N GLN A 63 5.82 -7.21 13.84
CA GLN A 63 6.85 -6.90 12.85
C GLN A 63 8.05 -7.86 12.97
N ASP A 64 8.70 -8.09 11.84
CA ASP A 64 9.94 -8.85 11.77
C ASP A 64 11.16 -8.00 12.12
N THR A 65 11.10 -6.69 11.76
CA THR A 65 12.21 -5.74 11.98
C THR A 65 11.71 -4.35 12.38
N GLU A 66 12.55 -3.60 13.13
CA GLU A 66 12.27 -2.21 13.52
C GLU A 66 12.14 -1.28 12.31
N GLU A 67 12.85 -1.58 11.22
CA GLU A 67 12.84 -0.77 10.00
C GLU A 67 11.42 -0.58 9.46
N TYR A 68 10.59 -1.61 9.46
CA TYR A 68 9.20 -1.52 9.01
C TYR A 68 8.36 -0.59 9.89
N ASN A 69 8.55 -0.63 11.22
CA ASN A 69 7.91 0.32 12.12
C ASN A 69 8.35 1.76 11.83
N ARG A 70 9.63 1.97 11.57
CA ARG A 70 10.20 3.27 11.23
C ARG A 70 9.64 3.83 9.93
N MET A 71 9.53 3.00 8.89
CA MET A 71 8.95 3.41 7.62
C MET A 71 7.54 3.97 7.79
N VAL A 72 6.76 3.41 8.70
CA VAL A 72 5.40 3.89 9.00
C VAL A 72 5.42 5.21 9.77
N PHE A 73 6.20 5.27 10.87
CA PHE A 73 6.01 6.33 11.86
C PHE A 73 6.97 7.52 11.71
N ASP A 74 8.15 7.35 11.11
CA ASP A 74 9.13 8.44 11.06
C ASP A 74 8.61 9.63 10.25
N GLY A 75 7.80 9.40 9.21
CA GLY A 75 7.14 10.44 8.42
C GLY A 75 5.90 11.08 9.06
N MET A 76 5.35 10.52 10.15
CA MET A 76 4.19 11.10 10.84
C MET A 76 4.57 12.29 11.70
N ALA A 77 3.74 13.33 11.70
CA ALA A 77 3.87 14.42 12.66
C ALA A 77 3.70 13.91 14.10
N TRP A 78 4.50 14.46 15.04
CA TRP A 78 4.35 14.10 16.45
C TRP A 78 2.98 14.46 16.99
N GLY A 79 2.37 13.53 17.71
CA GLY A 79 1.07 13.67 18.29
C GLY A 79 0.61 12.35 18.95
N ARG A 80 -0.62 12.35 19.44
CA ARG A 80 -1.18 11.19 20.13
C ARG A 80 -1.19 9.95 19.23
N ASP A 81 -1.63 10.07 17.98
CA ASP A 81 -1.77 8.91 17.09
C ASP A 81 -0.42 8.30 16.74
N LYS A 82 0.62 9.12 16.49
CA LYS A 82 1.99 8.62 16.30
C LYS A 82 2.47 7.86 17.54
N TRP A 83 2.29 8.46 18.73
CA TRP A 83 2.74 7.84 19.97
C TRP A 83 2.03 6.52 20.26
N GLU A 84 0.70 6.51 20.17
CA GLU A 84 -0.10 5.31 20.42
C GLU A 84 0.19 4.23 19.34
N GLY A 85 0.38 4.65 18.07
CA GLY A 85 0.74 3.76 16.97
C GLY A 85 2.09 3.07 17.20
N ILE A 86 3.11 3.82 17.60
CA ILE A 86 4.42 3.26 17.96
C ILE A 86 4.25 2.25 19.11
N ARG A 87 3.53 2.61 20.17
CA ARG A 87 3.32 1.71 21.31
C ARG A 87 2.59 0.42 20.97
N ALA A 88 1.66 0.49 20.02
CA ALA A 88 0.87 -0.66 19.57
C ALA A 88 1.63 -1.59 18.61
N SER A 89 2.74 -1.12 18.01
CA SER A 89 3.43 -1.85 16.95
C SER A 89 4.90 -2.14 17.27
N ALA A 90 5.48 -1.45 18.26
CA ALA A 90 6.89 -1.60 18.60
C ALA A 90 7.18 -3.00 19.15
N MET A 91 8.26 -3.59 18.66
CA MET A 91 8.79 -4.84 19.19
C MET A 91 9.39 -4.62 20.58
N LYS A 92 9.53 -5.70 21.35
CA LYS A 92 10.02 -5.66 22.74
C LYS A 92 11.40 -5.01 22.90
N ASP A 93 12.25 -5.16 21.90
CA ASP A 93 13.62 -4.69 21.95
C ASP A 93 13.82 -3.29 21.37
N GLU A 94 12.75 -2.68 20.82
CA GLU A 94 12.81 -1.33 20.28
C GLU A 94 12.96 -0.27 21.37
N LYS A 95 13.89 0.67 21.14
CA LYS A 95 14.14 1.75 22.07
C LYS A 95 13.26 2.95 21.79
N MET A 96 12.21 3.11 22.56
CA MET A 96 11.23 4.21 22.40
C MET A 96 11.86 5.60 22.33
N MET A 97 13.00 5.83 23.01
CA MET A 97 13.72 7.11 22.98
C MET A 97 14.30 7.43 21.59
N GLU A 98 14.59 6.44 20.79
CA GLU A 98 15.11 6.63 19.43
C GLU A 98 14.04 7.13 18.46
N TYR A 99 12.75 6.93 18.76
CA TYR A 99 11.65 7.56 18.04
C TYR A 99 11.53 9.05 18.34
N PHE A 100 11.76 9.46 19.57
CA PHE A 100 11.77 10.88 19.96
C PHE A 100 13.01 11.62 19.46
N PHE A 101 14.13 10.93 19.51
CA PHE A 101 15.44 11.47 19.14
C PHE A 101 16.12 10.57 18.11
N PRO A 102 15.75 10.66 16.83
CA PRO A 102 16.33 9.81 15.77
C PRO A 102 17.86 9.87 15.71
N ILE A 103 18.44 10.98 16.18
CA ILE A 103 19.90 11.16 16.26
C ILE A 103 20.57 10.08 17.13
N LEU A 104 19.87 9.53 18.13
CA LEU A 104 20.42 8.46 18.99
C LEU A 104 20.65 7.17 18.19
N ARG A 105 19.83 6.91 17.17
CA ARG A 105 19.99 5.77 16.27
C ARG A 105 21.13 6.00 15.27
N TYR A 106 21.20 7.21 14.72
CA TYR A 106 22.11 7.52 13.62
C TYR A 106 23.44 8.15 14.08
N HIS A 107 23.68 8.26 15.39
CA HIS A 107 24.89 8.91 15.90
C HIS A 107 26.19 8.20 15.46
N SER A 108 26.17 6.89 15.20
CA SER A 108 27.33 6.14 14.69
C SER A 108 27.68 6.49 13.24
N ARG A 109 26.71 6.99 12.45
CA ARG A 109 26.96 7.44 11.05
C ARG A 109 27.70 8.77 10.95
N TRP A 110 27.85 9.52 12.02
CA TRP A 110 28.49 10.84 11.96
C TRP A 110 29.94 10.79 11.46
N SER A 111 30.64 9.69 11.72
CA SER A 111 32.00 9.47 11.22
C SER A 111 32.08 9.01 9.77
N SER A 112 30.94 8.64 9.18
CA SER A 112 30.80 8.16 7.80
C SER A 112 29.94 9.06 6.93
N LEU A 113 29.60 10.28 7.41
CA LEU A 113 28.84 11.25 6.62
C LEU A 113 29.71 11.72 5.45
N GLU A 114 29.15 11.65 4.25
CA GLU A 114 29.75 12.12 3.02
C GLU A 114 29.09 13.46 2.58
N LYS A 115 29.72 14.12 1.62
CA LYS A 115 29.19 15.37 1.06
C LYS A 115 27.78 15.17 0.48
N GLU A 116 27.53 14.01 -0.08
CA GLU A 116 26.24 13.60 -0.65
C GLU A 116 25.10 13.61 0.38
N ASP A 117 25.34 13.22 1.62
CA ASP A 117 24.33 13.23 2.70
C ASP A 117 23.81 14.64 2.97
N PHE A 118 24.68 15.64 2.84
CA PHE A 118 24.30 17.06 3.00
C PHE A 118 23.62 17.63 1.74
N VAL A 119 24.13 17.28 0.57
CA VAL A 119 23.59 17.76 -0.71
C VAL A 119 22.21 17.17 -0.99
N TYR A 120 21.98 15.92 -0.59
CA TYR A 120 20.70 15.22 -0.78
C TYR A 120 19.49 16.01 -0.21
N SER A 121 19.69 16.65 0.94
CA SER A 121 18.64 17.46 1.59
C SER A 121 18.24 18.71 0.81
N PHE A 122 19.10 19.19 -0.10
CA PHE A 122 18.91 20.40 -0.87
C PHE A 122 18.64 20.15 -2.37
N ARG A 123 18.70 18.89 -2.81
CA ARG A 123 18.30 18.53 -4.17
C ARG A 123 16.80 18.63 -4.33
N GLU A 124 16.34 19.23 -5.43
CA GLU A 124 14.97 19.03 -5.89
C GLU A 124 14.75 17.52 -6.10
N LYS A 125 13.84 16.97 -5.32
CA LYS A 125 13.49 15.56 -5.48
C LYS A 125 12.54 15.48 -6.66
N PRO A 126 12.79 14.60 -7.64
CA PRO A 126 11.81 14.34 -8.67
C PRO A 126 10.50 13.89 -8.03
N LEU A 127 9.38 14.15 -8.68
CA LEU A 127 8.08 13.68 -8.24
C LEU A 127 8.08 12.14 -8.33
N THR A 128 8.39 11.49 -7.22
CA THR A 128 8.57 10.03 -7.14
C THR A 128 7.33 9.32 -6.63
N SER A 129 6.37 10.07 -6.08
CA SER A 129 5.16 9.49 -5.52
C SER A 129 3.96 9.78 -6.42
N PHE A 130 3.41 8.73 -7.01
CA PHE A 130 2.15 8.77 -7.74
C PHE A 130 1.01 8.48 -6.77
N GLN A 131 0.77 9.41 -5.84
CA GLN A 131 -0.23 9.29 -4.77
C GLN A 131 -0.01 8.07 -3.87
N GLY A 132 1.25 7.75 -3.57
CA GLY A 132 1.65 6.60 -2.75
C GLY A 132 1.75 5.28 -3.50
N TYR A 133 1.60 5.29 -4.82
CA TYR A 133 1.78 4.11 -5.66
C TYR A 133 3.26 3.89 -6.02
N TYR A 134 3.70 2.63 -5.99
CA TYR A 134 5.05 2.20 -6.38
C TYR A 134 5.03 1.59 -7.76
N LEU A 135 5.52 2.34 -8.74
CA LEU A 135 5.49 1.95 -10.15
C LEU A 135 6.64 1.02 -10.52
N ARG A 136 6.29 -0.15 -11.03
CA ARG A 136 7.18 -1.14 -11.65
C ARG A 136 6.62 -1.55 -13.01
N ALA A 137 7.42 -1.48 -14.08
CA ALA A 137 6.99 -1.85 -15.43
C ALA A 137 7.67 -3.13 -15.97
N ASP A 138 8.57 -3.71 -15.22
CA ASP A 138 9.18 -4.99 -15.56
C ASP A 138 8.17 -6.14 -15.42
N VAL A 139 8.48 -7.22 -16.13
CA VAL A 139 7.62 -8.41 -16.17
C VAL A 139 8.45 -9.63 -15.78
N ARG A 140 7.97 -10.33 -14.75
CA ARG A 140 8.49 -11.63 -14.38
C ARG A 140 7.31 -12.56 -14.09
N PRO A 141 7.02 -13.49 -15.02
CA PRO A 141 5.84 -14.37 -14.91
C PRO A 141 5.77 -15.11 -13.58
N ALA A 142 4.55 -15.36 -13.12
CA ALA A 142 4.32 -16.14 -11.92
C ALA A 142 5.05 -17.47 -11.97
N GLY A 143 5.75 -17.77 -10.88
CA GLY A 143 6.48 -19.02 -10.68
C GLY A 143 5.64 -20.08 -9.98
N GLU A 144 6.27 -21.20 -9.67
CA GLU A 144 5.70 -22.22 -8.79
C GLU A 144 6.05 -21.87 -7.34
N PHE A 145 5.03 -21.60 -6.53
CA PHE A 145 5.23 -21.40 -5.10
C PHE A 145 5.29 -22.74 -4.36
N PRO A 146 6.11 -22.82 -3.28
CA PRO A 146 6.08 -23.98 -2.42
C PRO A 146 4.66 -24.24 -1.92
N ALA A 147 4.27 -25.51 -1.87
CA ALA A 147 3.02 -25.88 -1.24
C ALA A 147 2.97 -25.31 0.19
N GLU A 148 1.86 -24.74 0.56
CA GLU A 148 1.69 -24.19 1.90
C GLU A 148 1.95 -25.28 2.95
N ARG A 149 2.79 -24.98 3.94
CA ARG A 149 2.87 -25.82 5.12
C ARG A 149 1.53 -25.71 5.84
N ARG A 150 0.83 -26.83 5.94
CA ARG A 150 -0.43 -26.90 6.68
C ARG A 150 -0.19 -26.37 8.10
N ARG A 151 -0.93 -25.33 8.46
CA ARG A 151 -0.92 -24.75 9.81
C ARG A 151 -1.90 -25.53 10.69
N GLU A 152 -1.63 -25.54 11.98
CA GLU A 152 -2.58 -26.09 12.97
C GLU A 152 -3.75 -25.13 13.18
N ASP A 153 -3.50 -23.81 13.04
CA ASP A 153 -4.46 -22.74 13.21
C ASP A 153 -4.31 -21.68 12.09
N TYR A 154 -5.43 -21.33 11.50
CA TYR A 154 -5.57 -20.26 10.48
C TYR A 154 -6.35 -19.06 11.01
N THR A 155 -6.64 -19.01 12.31
CA THR A 155 -7.36 -17.90 12.93
C THR A 155 -6.51 -16.63 12.90
N PHE A 156 -7.11 -15.54 12.47
CA PHE A 156 -6.43 -14.24 12.57
C PHE A 156 -6.29 -13.82 14.04
N PRO A 157 -5.22 -13.10 14.40
CA PRO A 157 -5.04 -12.57 15.74
C PRO A 157 -6.24 -11.72 16.20
N GLU A 158 -6.73 -11.92 17.41
CA GLU A 158 -7.85 -11.15 17.98
C GLU A 158 -7.55 -9.63 17.97
N GLU A 159 -6.31 -9.25 18.19
CA GLU A 159 -5.89 -7.86 18.12
C GLU A 159 -6.13 -7.24 16.75
N ASN A 160 -5.91 -7.99 15.67
CA ASN A 160 -6.15 -7.51 14.31
C ASN A 160 -7.64 -7.27 14.06
N TYR A 161 -8.53 -8.13 14.57
CA TYR A 161 -9.97 -7.87 14.56
C TYR A 161 -10.34 -6.63 15.36
N ALA A 162 -9.76 -6.46 16.56
CA ALA A 162 -10.00 -5.27 17.36
C ALA A 162 -9.61 -3.97 16.63
N TYR A 163 -8.52 -3.98 15.85
CA TYR A 163 -8.14 -2.82 15.03
C TYR A 163 -9.00 -2.67 13.78
N LEU A 164 -9.44 -3.75 13.16
CA LEU A 164 -10.39 -3.68 12.04
C LEU A 164 -11.72 -3.08 12.50
N ASP A 165 -12.22 -3.46 13.67
CA ASP A 165 -13.40 -2.87 14.30
C ASP A 165 -13.23 -1.37 14.60
N ARG A 166 -12.06 -0.97 15.10
CA ARG A 166 -11.75 0.45 15.33
C ARG A 166 -11.73 1.25 14.02
N ILE A 167 -11.20 0.67 12.94
CA ILE A 167 -11.22 1.29 11.60
C ILE A 167 -12.68 1.42 11.14
N ARG A 168 -13.47 0.35 11.24
CA ARG A 168 -14.89 0.35 10.86
C ARG A 168 -15.67 1.41 11.62
N GLN A 169 -15.57 1.45 12.95
CA GLN A 169 -16.22 2.44 13.80
C GLN A 169 -15.81 3.87 13.45
N ALA A 170 -14.50 4.11 13.22
CA ALA A 170 -14.00 5.43 12.84
C ALA A 170 -14.56 5.90 11.48
N CYS A 171 -14.80 4.98 10.54
CA CYS A 171 -15.44 5.25 9.27
C CYS A 171 -16.95 5.52 9.46
N GLU A 172 -17.66 4.64 10.18
CA GLU A 172 -19.09 4.77 10.45
C GLU A 172 -19.45 6.09 11.13
N GLU A 173 -18.70 6.48 12.18
CA GLU A 173 -18.89 7.75 12.90
C GLU A 173 -18.78 8.99 11.99
N ARG A 174 -18.14 8.86 10.84
CA ARG A 174 -17.88 9.95 9.88
C ARG A 174 -18.66 9.81 8.58
N GLY A 175 -19.51 8.78 8.47
CA GLY A 175 -20.24 8.50 7.23
C GLY A 175 -19.34 8.09 6.07
N ILE A 176 -18.17 7.52 6.35
CA ILE A 176 -17.21 7.01 5.37
C ILE A 176 -17.54 5.55 5.09
N ALA A 177 -17.61 5.16 3.83
CA ALA A 177 -17.77 3.76 3.46
C ALA A 177 -16.43 3.02 3.65
N LEU A 178 -16.48 1.86 4.31
CA LEU A 178 -15.32 0.96 4.42
C LEU A 178 -15.46 -0.19 3.42
N VAL A 179 -14.42 -0.40 2.63
CA VAL A 179 -14.31 -1.52 1.68
C VAL A 179 -13.14 -2.39 2.08
N LEU A 180 -13.36 -3.69 2.16
CA LEU A 180 -12.31 -4.68 2.37
C LEU A 180 -11.83 -5.20 1.02
N MET A 181 -10.53 -5.44 0.90
CA MET A 181 -9.93 -5.88 -0.34
C MET A 181 -8.82 -6.91 -0.07
N LYS A 182 -8.76 -7.96 -0.87
CA LYS A 182 -7.59 -8.82 -1.04
C LYS A 182 -7.00 -8.56 -2.42
N ALA A 183 -5.77 -8.09 -2.47
CA ALA A 183 -5.05 -7.86 -3.72
C ALA A 183 -4.76 -9.19 -4.47
N PRO A 184 -4.51 -9.16 -5.78
CA PRO A 184 -4.28 -10.36 -6.59
C PRO A 184 -2.87 -10.94 -6.42
N SER A 185 -2.32 -10.93 -5.23
CA SER A 185 -1.03 -11.52 -4.90
C SER A 185 -1.17 -13.02 -4.64
N LEU A 186 -0.34 -13.83 -5.32
CA LEU A 186 -0.38 -15.27 -5.19
C LEU A 186 0.33 -15.78 -3.92
N TYR A 187 1.20 -14.97 -3.33
CA TYR A 187 1.94 -15.31 -2.12
C TYR A 187 2.02 -14.10 -1.17
N PRO A 188 1.90 -14.30 0.16
CA PRO A 188 1.61 -15.57 0.85
C PRO A 188 0.24 -16.14 0.45
N LEU A 189 0.12 -17.48 0.44
CA LEU A 189 -1.09 -18.15 -0.02
C LEU A 189 -2.32 -17.73 0.78
N TRP A 190 -3.33 -17.26 0.07
CA TRP A 190 -4.64 -16.91 0.63
C TRP A 190 -5.56 -18.12 0.55
N VAL A 191 -5.65 -18.85 1.66
CA VAL A 191 -6.35 -20.13 1.73
C VAL A 191 -7.81 -19.97 2.17
N PRO A 192 -8.68 -20.97 1.87
CA PRO A 192 -10.11 -20.89 2.20
C PRO A 192 -10.45 -20.51 3.66
N PRO A 193 -9.72 -20.96 4.70
CA PRO A 193 -10.00 -20.51 6.07
C PRO A 193 -9.78 -19.02 6.32
N TYR A 194 -8.85 -18.36 5.62
CA TYR A 194 -8.69 -16.91 5.69
C TYR A 194 -9.82 -16.19 4.95
N GLU A 195 -10.15 -16.69 3.76
CA GLU A 195 -11.25 -16.14 2.96
C GLU A 195 -12.57 -16.17 3.72
N GLU A 196 -12.92 -17.32 4.31
CA GLU A 196 -14.16 -17.51 5.08
C GLU A 196 -14.26 -16.51 6.25
N GLN A 197 -13.18 -16.28 6.97
CA GLN A 197 -13.15 -15.33 8.09
C GLN A 197 -13.44 -13.90 7.64
N ILE A 198 -12.87 -13.46 6.52
CA ILE A 198 -13.11 -12.11 6.00
C ILE A 198 -14.51 -11.98 5.39
N GLN A 199 -14.98 -13.00 4.66
CA GLN A 199 -16.35 -13.02 4.14
C GLN A 199 -17.37 -12.91 5.27
N ASN A 200 -17.23 -13.75 6.31
CA ASN A 200 -18.12 -13.70 7.48
C ASN A 200 -18.11 -12.34 8.16
N TYR A 201 -16.93 -11.73 8.35
CA TYR A 201 -16.83 -10.40 8.93
C TYR A 201 -17.50 -9.34 8.05
N ALA A 202 -17.28 -9.40 6.74
CA ALA A 202 -17.88 -8.46 5.80
C ALA A 202 -19.41 -8.59 5.77
N GLU A 203 -19.94 -9.82 5.75
CA GLU A 203 -21.38 -10.11 5.81
C GLU A 203 -22.02 -9.62 7.11
N GLU A 204 -21.39 -9.93 8.26
CA GLU A 204 -21.87 -9.51 9.58
C GLU A 204 -22.01 -7.99 9.70
N HIS A 205 -21.10 -7.25 9.08
CA HIS A 205 -21.05 -5.79 9.18
C HIS A 205 -21.57 -5.06 7.93
N GLY A 206 -22.08 -5.79 6.94
CA GLY A 206 -22.62 -5.20 5.71
C GLY A 206 -21.57 -4.46 4.88
N LEU A 207 -20.33 -4.92 4.87
CA LEU A 207 -19.22 -4.32 4.15
C LEU A 207 -19.05 -4.96 2.77
N LEU A 208 -18.62 -4.16 1.79
CA LEU A 208 -18.16 -4.70 0.51
C LEU A 208 -16.79 -5.36 0.72
N TYR A 209 -16.64 -6.59 0.24
CA TYR A 209 -15.37 -7.29 0.16
C TYR A 209 -15.06 -7.68 -1.28
N LEU A 210 -13.90 -7.26 -1.77
CA LEU A 210 -13.40 -7.54 -3.11
C LEU A 210 -12.14 -8.41 -3.03
N ASN A 211 -12.26 -9.68 -3.41
CA ASN A 211 -11.10 -10.56 -3.54
C ASN A 211 -10.64 -10.62 -5.00
N PHE A 212 -9.57 -9.90 -5.32
CA PHE A 212 -9.04 -9.86 -6.68
C PHE A 212 -8.39 -11.17 -7.15
N LEU A 213 -8.07 -12.10 -6.26
CA LEU A 213 -7.71 -13.46 -6.66
C LEU A 213 -8.89 -14.19 -7.33
N ASN A 214 -10.10 -13.93 -6.87
CA ASN A 214 -11.32 -14.50 -7.45
C ASN A 214 -11.83 -13.71 -8.66
N LEU A 215 -11.37 -12.47 -8.83
CA LEU A 215 -11.77 -11.53 -9.89
C LEU A 215 -10.77 -11.45 -11.05
N MET A 216 -9.77 -12.33 -11.12
CA MET A 216 -8.74 -12.26 -12.16
C MET A 216 -9.32 -12.34 -13.57
N GLU A 217 -10.31 -13.19 -13.81
CA GLU A 217 -10.95 -13.31 -15.13
C GLU A 217 -11.71 -12.04 -15.48
N GLU A 218 -12.46 -11.48 -14.55
CA GLU A 218 -13.27 -10.27 -14.76
C GLU A 218 -12.42 -9.02 -14.94
N THR A 219 -11.29 -8.94 -14.25
CA THR A 219 -10.33 -7.84 -14.35
C THR A 219 -9.39 -7.99 -15.54
N GLY A 220 -9.30 -9.19 -16.11
CA GLY A 220 -8.34 -9.52 -17.16
C GLY A 220 -6.89 -9.57 -16.66
N ILE A 221 -6.66 -9.79 -15.36
CA ILE A 221 -5.33 -9.97 -14.79
C ILE A 221 -4.75 -11.29 -15.29
N ASP A 222 -3.52 -11.21 -15.81
CA ASP A 222 -2.77 -12.35 -16.33
C ASP A 222 -1.40 -12.41 -15.61
N MET A 223 -1.24 -13.37 -14.73
CA MET A 223 -0.03 -13.54 -13.93
C MET A 223 1.22 -13.92 -14.75
N SER A 224 1.07 -14.15 -16.05
CA SER A 224 2.21 -14.28 -16.94
C SER A 224 2.80 -12.95 -17.39
N ARG A 225 2.10 -11.82 -17.14
CA ARG A 225 2.49 -10.50 -17.67
C ARG A 225 2.30 -9.36 -16.66
N ASP A 226 1.39 -9.50 -15.71
CA ASP A 226 0.92 -8.42 -14.84
C ASP A 226 1.63 -8.40 -13.47
N THR A 227 2.75 -9.10 -13.36
CA THR A 227 3.58 -9.20 -12.16
C THR A 227 5.05 -8.98 -12.52
N TYR A 228 5.83 -8.43 -11.57
CA TYR A 228 7.25 -8.18 -11.77
C TYR A 228 8.18 -9.10 -10.95
N ASP A 229 7.61 -9.95 -10.10
CA ASP A 229 8.34 -10.82 -9.18
C ASP A 229 7.64 -12.16 -8.92
N GLU A 230 7.27 -12.83 -10.00
CA GLU A 230 6.74 -14.20 -9.99
C GLU A 230 5.34 -14.33 -9.36
N GLY A 231 4.57 -13.24 -9.25
CA GLY A 231 3.19 -13.28 -8.74
C GLY A 231 3.03 -12.81 -7.30
N LEU A 232 4.09 -12.25 -6.67
CA LEU A 232 3.96 -11.63 -5.36
C LEU A 232 3.36 -10.22 -5.46
N HIS A 233 3.86 -9.41 -6.41
CA HIS A 233 3.43 -8.03 -6.57
C HIS A 233 2.99 -7.76 -8.01
N MET A 234 2.04 -6.85 -8.15
CA MET A 234 1.61 -6.38 -9.46
C MET A 234 2.63 -5.41 -10.05
N ASN A 235 2.85 -5.53 -11.36
CA ASN A 235 3.46 -4.45 -12.10
C ASN A 235 2.41 -3.40 -12.49
N VAL A 236 2.83 -2.36 -13.20
CA VAL A 236 1.94 -1.25 -13.60
C VAL A 236 0.73 -1.73 -14.40
N TYR A 237 0.90 -2.72 -15.27
CA TYR A 237 -0.19 -3.24 -16.11
C TYR A 237 -1.25 -3.98 -15.29
N GLY A 238 -0.83 -4.75 -14.28
CA GLY A 238 -1.74 -5.41 -13.33
C GLY A 238 -2.44 -4.40 -12.43
N ALA A 239 -1.70 -3.43 -11.88
CA ALA A 239 -2.25 -2.39 -11.02
C ALA A 239 -3.27 -1.49 -11.72
N GLU A 240 -3.06 -1.17 -13.01
CA GLU A 240 -4.03 -0.44 -13.83
C GLU A 240 -5.33 -1.23 -14.01
N LYS A 241 -5.27 -2.54 -14.26
CA LYS A 241 -6.45 -3.40 -14.36
C LYS A 241 -7.25 -3.47 -13.06
N VAL A 242 -6.56 -3.60 -11.92
CA VAL A 242 -7.21 -3.51 -10.59
C VAL A 242 -7.89 -2.16 -10.42
N ALA A 243 -7.20 -1.06 -10.77
CA ALA A 243 -7.74 0.29 -10.65
C ALA A 243 -8.95 0.53 -11.54
N LEU A 244 -8.95 0.04 -12.78
CA LEU A 244 -10.11 0.13 -13.69
C LEU A 244 -11.34 -0.57 -13.11
N TYR A 245 -11.19 -1.80 -12.63
CA TYR A 245 -12.31 -2.52 -12.01
C TYR A 245 -12.78 -1.82 -10.72
N LEU A 246 -11.83 -1.45 -9.86
CA LEU A 246 -12.12 -0.77 -8.60
C LEU A 246 -12.84 0.58 -8.84
N GLY A 247 -12.36 1.39 -9.78
CA GLY A 247 -12.95 2.68 -10.13
C GLY A 247 -14.42 2.55 -10.54
N LYS A 248 -14.73 1.57 -11.41
CA LYS A 248 -16.11 1.25 -11.79
C LYS A 248 -16.97 0.89 -10.57
N VAL A 249 -16.49 0.00 -9.70
CA VAL A 249 -17.22 -0.40 -8.49
C VAL A 249 -17.47 0.78 -7.56
N LEU A 250 -16.45 1.64 -7.37
CA LEU A 250 -16.53 2.80 -6.50
C LEU A 250 -17.50 3.86 -7.04
N GLU A 251 -17.51 4.08 -8.35
CA GLU A 251 -18.46 4.99 -8.99
C GLU A 251 -19.90 4.45 -8.86
N GLU A 252 -20.14 3.18 -9.25
CA GLU A 252 -21.47 2.56 -9.25
C GLU A 252 -22.08 2.42 -7.85
N MET A 253 -21.29 2.03 -6.84
CA MET A 253 -21.80 1.72 -5.50
C MET A 253 -21.81 2.93 -4.55
N TYR A 254 -20.83 3.82 -4.68
CA TYR A 254 -20.65 4.93 -3.74
C TYR A 254 -20.80 6.31 -4.37
N GLY A 255 -21.05 6.39 -5.69
CA GLY A 255 -21.26 7.64 -6.40
C GLY A 255 -20.08 8.60 -6.24
N LEU A 256 -18.85 8.10 -6.41
CA LEU A 256 -17.68 8.97 -6.35
C LEU A 256 -17.74 9.95 -7.53
N GLU A 257 -17.47 11.21 -7.23
CA GLU A 257 -17.57 12.32 -8.19
C GLU A 257 -16.32 12.37 -9.06
N ASP A 258 -16.52 12.82 -10.30
CA ASP A 258 -15.46 13.20 -11.22
C ASP A 258 -14.97 14.61 -10.85
N HIS A 259 -13.72 14.74 -10.46
CA HIS A 259 -13.12 16.00 -10.02
C HIS A 259 -12.28 16.69 -11.12
N ARG A 260 -12.33 16.21 -12.37
CA ARG A 260 -11.57 16.78 -13.50
C ARG A 260 -12.02 18.19 -13.90
N ASP A 261 -13.23 18.60 -13.52
CA ASP A 261 -13.75 19.95 -13.72
C ASP A 261 -13.23 20.95 -12.66
N GLU A 262 -12.60 20.49 -11.58
CA GLU A 262 -12.02 21.33 -10.53
C GLU A 262 -10.61 21.76 -10.91
N ALA A 263 -10.42 23.01 -11.33
CA ALA A 263 -9.18 23.48 -11.95
C ALA A 263 -7.90 23.18 -11.14
N ASP A 264 -7.90 23.44 -9.82
CA ASP A 264 -6.72 23.22 -8.98
C ASP A 264 -6.43 21.73 -8.80
N THR A 265 -7.47 20.91 -8.62
CA THR A 265 -7.38 19.45 -8.51
C THR A 265 -6.92 18.85 -9.84
N ALA A 266 -7.50 19.28 -10.94
CA ALA A 266 -7.13 18.82 -12.28
C ALA A 266 -5.65 19.13 -12.56
N GLN A 267 -5.22 20.37 -12.35
CA GLN A 267 -3.81 20.73 -12.55
C GLN A 267 -2.87 19.85 -11.70
N TYR A 268 -3.22 19.65 -10.43
CA TYR A 268 -2.41 18.83 -9.52
C TYR A 268 -2.24 17.39 -10.00
N TYR A 269 -3.34 16.76 -10.48
CA TYR A 269 -3.33 15.38 -10.94
C TYR A 269 -2.75 15.24 -12.35
N GLU A 270 -3.00 16.19 -13.26
CA GLU A 270 -2.44 16.17 -14.62
C GLU A 270 -0.92 16.22 -14.63
N GLU A 271 -0.32 17.08 -13.79
CA GLU A 271 1.15 17.11 -13.64
C GLU A 271 1.72 15.75 -13.19
N ARG A 272 0.99 15.04 -12.32
CA ARG A 272 1.39 13.71 -11.82
C ARG A 272 1.14 12.60 -12.82
N LEU A 273 0.06 12.71 -13.58
CA LEU A 273 -0.26 11.77 -14.65
C LEU A 273 0.80 11.84 -15.76
N LEU A 274 1.20 13.04 -16.17
CA LEU A 274 2.29 13.21 -17.12
C LEU A 274 3.62 12.59 -16.63
N ALA A 275 3.94 12.78 -15.36
CA ALA A 275 5.13 12.18 -14.77
C ALA A 275 5.01 10.65 -14.64
N TYR A 276 3.81 10.14 -14.34
CA TYR A 276 3.52 8.71 -14.28
C TYR A 276 3.70 8.04 -15.64
N GLU A 277 3.11 8.60 -16.70
CA GLU A 277 3.23 8.07 -18.05
C GLU A 277 4.69 8.11 -18.56
N ALA A 278 5.40 9.20 -18.29
CA ALA A 278 6.82 9.31 -18.64
C ALA A 278 7.69 8.27 -17.92
N GLU A 279 7.43 8.02 -16.64
CA GLU A 279 8.16 7.00 -15.87
C GLU A 279 7.81 5.59 -16.34
N LYS A 280 6.54 5.32 -16.63
CA LYS A 280 6.06 4.04 -17.17
C LYS A 280 6.71 3.75 -18.54
N GLU A 281 6.71 4.74 -19.45
CA GLU A 281 7.35 4.63 -20.76
C GLU A 281 8.85 4.35 -20.62
N ARG A 282 9.55 5.14 -19.80
CA ARG A 282 10.99 4.98 -19.54
C ARG A 282 11.32 3.58 -19.02
N GLN A 283 10.59 3.09 -18.00
CA GLN A 283 10.82 1.76 -17.43
C GLN A 283 10.51 0.65 -18.45
N THR A 284 9.45 0.82 -19.25
CA THR A 284 9.07 -0.14 -20.30
C THR A 284 10.14 -0.24 -21.38
N GLU A 285 10.69 0.91 -21.83
CA GLU A 285 11.80 0.94 -22.79
C GLU A 285 13.08 0.32 -22.23
N GLU A 286 13.45 0.66 -20.99
CA GLU A 286 14.62 0.08 -20.32
C GLU A 286 14.48 -1.44 -20.20
N PHE A 287 13.33 -1.93 -19.73
CA PHE A 287 13.07 -3.36 -19.61
C PHE A 287 13.08 -4.07 -20.96
N SER A 288 12.45 -3.50 -22.00
CA SER A 288 12.45 -4.05 -23.34
C SER A 288 13.85 -4.18 -23.95
N ARG A 289 14.72 -3.21 -23.65
CA ARG A 289 16.09 -3.17 -24.21
C ARG A 289 17.08 -4.00 -23.42
N LEU A 290 16.98 -3.99 -22.08
CA LEU A 290 17.99 -4.54 -21.17
C LEU A 290 17.55 -5.86 -20.51
N GLY A 291 16.25 -6.15 -20.47
CA GLY A 291 15.69 -7.27 -19.69
C GLY A 291 15.59 -6.99 -18.19
N TYR A 292 15.93 -5.78 -17.74
CA TYR A 292 15.81 -5.31 -16.36
C TYR A 292 15.72 -3.77 -16.34
N ILE A 293 15.30 -3.23 -15.19
CA ILE A 293 15.25 -1.77 -14.97
C ILE A 293 16.42 -1.39 -14.05
N PRO A 294 17.40 -0.60 -14.52
CA PRO A 294 18.63 -0.28 -13.77
C PRO A 294 18.39 0.29 -12.37
N LYS A 295 17.41 1.17 -12.24
CA LYS A 295 17.01 1.80 -10.96
C LYS A 295 16.77 0.78 -9.83
N PHE A 296 16.30 -0.42 -10.15
CA PHE A 296 15.97 -1.44 -9.17
C PHE A 296 17.05 -2.54 -9.01
N THR A 297 18.13 -2.46 -9.76
CA THR A 297 19.27 -3.39 -9.63
C THR A 297 20.39 -2.86 -8.76
N GLU A 298 20.47 -1.55 -8.57
CA GLU A 298 21.45 -0.91 -7.68
C GLU A 298 21.17 -1.20 -6.21
N ASP A 299 19.88 -1.31 -5.83
CA ASP A 299 19.45 -1.64 -4.46
C ASP A 299 19.86 -3.06 -4.01
N PHE A 300 20.19 -3.98 -4.95
CA PHE A 300 20.64 -5.34 -4.63
C PHE A 300 22.17 -5.46 -4.47
N GLN A 301 22.95 -4.42 -4.77
CA GLN A 301 24.41 -4.45 -4.64
C GLN A 301 24.90 -3.84 -3.31
N GLU A 302 24.03 -3.19 -2.54
CA GLU A 302 24.35 -2.55 -1.27
C GLU A 302 23.82 -3.33 -0.03
N GLN A 303 23.24 -4.53 -0.23
CA GLN A 303 22.88 -5.46 0.84
C GLN A 303 23.87 -6.62 0.88
#